data_49fab2accb833779349121b13ecb65f5
#
_entry.id   49fab2accb833779349121b13ecb65f5
#
_cell.length_a   1.000
_cell.length_b   1.000
_cell.length_c   1.000
_cell.angle_alpha   90.00
_cell.angle_beta   90.00
_cell.angle_gamma   90.00
#
_symmetry.space_group_name_H-M   'P 1'
#
loop_
_entity.id
_entity.type
_entity.pdbx_description
1 polymer ?
#
loop_
_entity_poly.entity_id
_entity_poly.type
_entity_poly.pdbx_seq_one_letter_code
_entity_poly.pdbx_strand_id
1 'polypeptide(L)'
;KLSGGQKQCLCIARALTVEPKVLLLDEPCSALDVKASAKIEELLKNLKERYTIVIVTHNLAQAKRIADDVAFFQNGRLVETKDAETFWEKPECEETKEFLKG
;
A
#
# COMPACT_ATOMS: atom_id res chain seq x y z
N LYS A 1 19.90 -19.02 0.29
CA LYS A 1 18.77 -18.59 -0.55
C LYS A 1 17.77 -17.78 0.24
N LEU A 2 17.49 -16.57 -0.20
CA LEU A 2 16.57 -15.68 0.51
C LEU A 2 15.11 -16.04 0.23
N SER A 3 14.26 -15.93 1.25
CA SER A 3 12.81 -16.06 1.08
C SER A 3 12.27 -14.84 0.31
N GLY A 4 11.02 -14.93 -0.17
CA GLY A 4 10.37 -13.80 -0.83
C GLY A 4 10.30 -12.57 0.05
N GLY A 5 9.95 -12.76 1.34
CA GLY A 5 9.90 -11.67 2.29
C GLY A 5 11.27 -11.05 2.56
N GLN A 6 12.31 -11.88 2.66
CA GLN A 6 13.66 -11.38 2.85
C GLN A 6 14.15 -10.59 1.64
N LYS A 7 13.82 -11.06 0.42
CA LYS A 7 14.16 -10.33 -0.79
C LYS A 7 13.47 -8.96 -0.83
N GLN A 8 12.21 -8.91 -0.41
CA GLN A 8 11.46 -7.67 -0.38
C GLN A 8 12.05 -6.70 0.65
N CYS A 9 12.40 -7.18 1.83
CA CYS A 9 13.07 -6.35 2.83
C CYS A 9 14.37 -5.77 2.29
N LEU A 10 15.14 -6.58 1.57
CA LEU A 10 16.40 -6.12 0.98
C LEU A 10 16.17 -5.04 -0.07
N CYS A 11 15.13 -5.20 -0.90
CA CYS A 11 14.78 -4.19 -1.90
C CYS A 11 14.40 -2.87 -1.24
N ILE A 12 13.63 -2.91 -0.16
CA ILE A 12 13.24 -1.72 0.57
C ILE A 12 14.48 -1.07 1.19
N ALA A 13 15.35 -1.86 1.82
CA ALA A 13 16.58 -1.35 2.41
C ALA A 13 17.45 -0.65 1.38
N ARG A 14 17.57 -1.22 0.18
CA ARG A 14 18.33 -0.61 -0.90
C ARG A 14 17.75 0.74 -1.33
N ALA A 15 16.42 0.81 -1.42
CA ALA A 15 15.75 2.06 -1.78
C ALA A 15 16.03 3.14 -0.74
N LEU A 16 16.14 2.77 0.52
CA LEU A 16 16.37 3.71 1.61
C LEU A 16 17.81 4.24 1.66
N THR A 17 18.77 3.56 1.02
CA THR A 17 20.17 4.01 1.04
C THR A 17 20.38 5.36 0.36
N VAL A 18 19.48 5.75 -0.54
CA VAL A 18 19.55 7.05 -1.23
C VAL A 18 18.78 8.13 -0.47
N GLU A 19 18.30 7.84 0.71
CA GLU A 19 17.55 8.76 1.57
C GLU A 19 16.40 9.47 0.84
N PRO A 20 15.42 8.72 0.31
CA PRO A 20 14.34 9.31 -0.46
C PRO A 20 13.41 10.12 0.42
N LYS A 21 12.74 11.10 -0.18
CA LYS A 21 11.65 11.81 0.50
C LYS A 21 10.35 11.02 0.39
N VAL A 22 10.21 10.30 -0.72
CA VAL A 22 9.02 9.48 -1.00
C VAL A 22 9.50 8.09 -1.38
N LEU A 23 8.92 7.08 -0.75
CA LEU A 23 9.18 5.69 -1.09
C LEU A 23 7.97 5.17 -1.86
N LEU A 24 8.18 4.76 -3.11
CA LEU A 24 7.11 4.24 -3.96
C LEU A 24 7.25 2.73 -4.08
N LEU A 25 6.20 2.01 -3.71
CA LEU A 25 6.16 0.55 -3.77
C LEU A 25 4.98 0.10 -4.62
N ASP A 26 5.25 -0.81 -5.55
CA ASP A 26 4.23 -1.37 -6.44
C ASP A 26 3.98 -2.82 -6.06
N GLU A 27 2.79 -3.12 -5.56
CA GLU A 27 2.38 -4.47 -5.14
C GLU A 27 3.42 -5.14 -4.25
N PRO A 28 3.81 -4.52 -3.12
CA PRO A 28 4.97 -4.99 -2.34
C PRO A 28 4.81 -6.39 -1.75
N CYS A 29 3.59 -6.89 -1.61
CA CYS A 29 3.35 -8.21 -1.02
C CYS A 29 2.70 -9.19 -1.98
N SER A 30 2.65 -8.90 -3.28
CA SER A 30 1.89 -9.71 -4.24
C SER A 30 2.36 -11.17 -4.36
N ALA A 31 3.64 -11.43 -4.12
CA ALA A 31 4.19 -12.79 -4.23
C ALA A 31 4.52 -13.40 -2.87
N LEU A 32 4.03 -12.79 -1.78
CA LEU A 32 4.37 -13.22 -0.43
C LEU A 32 3.20 -13.94 0.23
N ASP A 33 3.53 -14.90 1.10
CA ASP A 33 2.51 -15.56 1.92
C ASP A 33 2.02 -14.60 3.02
N VAL A 34 1.02 -15.02 3.77
CA VAL A 34 0.39 -14.18 4.80
C VAL A 34 1.40 -13.74 5.86
N LYS A 35 2.26 -14.65 6.29
CA LYS A 35 3.23 -14.36 7.35
C LYS A 35 4.28 -13.36 6.89
N ALA A 36 4.81 -13.54 5.69
CA ALA A 36 5.80 -12.62 5.11
C ALA A 36 5.17 -11.25 4.83
N SER A 37 3.94 -11.23 4.33
CA SER A 37 3.22 -9.99 4.09
C SER A 37 3.01 -9.19 5.37
N ALA A 38 2.67 -9.86 6.47
CA ALA A 38 2.48 -9.21 7.77
C ALA A 38 3.77 -8.52 8.23
N LYS A 39 4.91 -9.16 8.01
CA LYS A 39 6.20 -8.57 8.38
C LYS A 39 6.53 -7.33 7.55
N ILE A 40 6.24 -7.37 6.26
CA ILE A 40 6.45 -6.21 5.39
C ILE A 40 5.50 -5.08 5.79
N GLU A 41 4.24 -5.37 6.09
CA GLU A 41 3.29 -4.35 6.52
C GLU A 41 3.75 -3.68 7.82
N GLU A 42 4.28 -4.46 8.76
CA GLU A 42 4.80 -3.91 10.00
C GLU A 42 6.01 -3.02 9.75
N LEU A 43 6.91 -3.45 8.87
CA LEU A 43 8.06 -2.64 8.49
C LEU A 43 7.60 -1.30 7.90
N LEU A 44 6.62 -1.32 7.00
CA LEU A 44 6.11 -0.11 6.37
C LEU A 44 5.46 0.81 7.39
N LYS A 45 4.74 0.28 8.37
CA LYS A 45 4.15 1.08 9.43
C LYS A 45 5.22 1.81 10.25
N ASN A 46 6.35 1.17 10.47
CA ASN A 46 7.46 1.80 11.19
C ASN A 46 8.14 2.86 10.32
N LEU A 47 8.29 2.60 9.04
CA LEU A 47 8.97 3.52 8.12
C LEU A 47 8.16 4.78 7.84
N LYS A 48 6.84 4.73 7.94
CA LYS A 48 6.01 5.92 7.64
C LYS A 48 6.26 7.08 8.60
N GLU A 49 6.88 6.83 9.72
CA GLU A 49 7.27 7.87 10.67
C GLU A 49 8.36 8.79 10.10
N ARG A 50 9.18 8.26 9.19
CA ARG A 50 10.31 8.97 8.61
C ARG A 50 10.13 9.30 7.14
N TYR A 51 9.32 8.50 6.43
CA TYR A 51 9.19 8.59 4.98
C TYR A 51 7.73 8.72 4.59
N THR A 52 7.48 9.43 3.51
CA THR A 52 6.18 9.37 2.86
C THR A 52 6.18 8.12 1.99
N ILE A 53 5.23 7.23 2.22
CA ILE A 53 5.16 5.95 1.51
C ILE A 53 3.93 5.94 0.62
N VAL A 54 4.14 5.65 -0.67
CA VAL A 54 3.06 5.49 -1.63
C VAL A 54 3.06 4.02 -2.06
N ILE A 55 1.93 3.35 -1.90
CA ILE A 55 1.79 1.94 -2.29
C ILE A 55 0.72 1.82 -3.36
N VAL A 56 1.07 1.17 -4.47
CA VAL A 56 0.12 0.82 -5.51
C VAL A 56 -0.26 -0.64 -5.30
N THR A 57 -1.54 -0.92 -5.09
CA THR A 57 -1.96 -2.29 -4.81
C THR A 57 -3.40 -2.54 -5.24
N HIS A 58 -3.68 -3.79 -5.63
CA HIS A 58 -5.04 -4.28 -5.87
C HIS A 58 -5.56 -5.04 -4.65
N ASN A 59 -4.74 -5.19 -3.63
CA ASN A 59 -5.12 -5.90 -2.40
C ASN A 59 -5.81 -4.95 -1.45
N LEU A 60 -7.15 -4.96 -1.48
CA LEU A 60 -7.96 -4.06 -0.66
C LEU A 60 -7.80 -4.33 0.83
N ALA A 61 -7.66 -5.59 1.22
CA ALA A 61 -7.47 -5.93 2.62
C ALA A 61 -6.18 -5.33 3.17
N GLN A 62 -5.10 -5.38 2.39
CA GLN A 62 -3.83 -4.77 2.76
C GLN A 62 -3.95 -3.26 2.87
N ALA A 63 -4.56 -2.63 1.87
CA ALA A 63 -4.75 -1.18 1.88
C ALA A 63 -5.55 -0.75 3.11
N LYS A 64 -6.59 -1.51 3.45
CA LYS A 64 -7.43 -1.20 4.60
C LYS A 64 -6.64 -1.27 5.91
N ARG A 65 -5.68 -2.20 6.00
CA ARG A 65 -4.87 -2.37 7.22
C ARG A 65 -3.82 -1.29 7.41
N ILE A 66 -3.23 -0.78 6.33
CA ILE A 66 -2.02 0.03 6.45
C ILE A 66 -2.14 1.46 5.93
N ALA A 67 -3.13 1.78 5.13
CA ALA A 67 -3.23 3.11 4.53
C ALA A 67 -3.74 4.16 5.51
N ASP A 68 -3.16 5.34 5.46
CA ASP A 68 -3.69 6.51 6.15
C ASP A 68 -4.63 7.27 5.21
N ASP A 69 -4.27 7.35 3.93
CA ASP A 69 -5.06 7.97 2.88
C ASP A 69 -5.15 7.02 1.70
N VAL A 70 -6.26 7.08 0.97
CA VAL A 70 -6.50 6.21 -0.17
C VAL A 70 -6.84 7.04 -1.40
N ALA A 71 -6.23 6.69 -2.52
CA ALA A 71 -6.55 7.26 -3.82
C ALA A 71 -6.99 6.14 -4.74
N PHE A 72 -8.20 6.22 -5.25
CA PHE A 72 -8.75 5.21 -6.15
C PHE A 72 -8.63 5.68 -7.60
N PHE A 73 -7.93 4.89 -8.40
CA PHE A 73 -7.75 5.14 -9.82
C PHE A 73 -8.49 4.08 -10.63
N GLN A 74 -9.11 4.52 -11.71
CA GLN A 74 -9.79 3.62 -12.63
C GLN A 74 -9.59 4.14 -14.05
N ASN A 75 -9.17 3.26 -14.95
CA ASN A 75 -8.92 3.59 -16.36
C ASN A 75 -7.96 4.79 -16.52
N GLY A 76 -6.92 4.83 -15.70
CA GLY A 76 -5.90 5.88 -15.77
C GLY A 76 -6.33 7.22 -15.19
N ARG A 77 -7.49 7.28 -14.53
CA ARG A 77 -8.01 8.50 -13.92
C ARG A 77 -8.14 8.38 -12.41
N LEU A 78 -7.82 9.45 -11.71
CA LEU A 78 -8.11 9.53 -10.28
C LEU A 78 -9.61 9.73 -10.10
N VAL A 79 -10.27 8.75 -9.47
CA VAL A 79 -11.71 8.78 -9.24
C VAL A 79 -12.04 9.47 -7.92
N GLU A 80 -11.33 9.07 -6.86
CA GLU A 80 -11.64 9.58 -5.52
C GLU A 80 -10.40 9.46 -4.62
N THR A 81 -10.18 10.48 -3.77
CA THR A 81 -9.14 10.41 -2.75
C THR A 81 -9.71 10.91 -1.44
N LYS A 82 -9.47 10.18 -0.37
CA LYS A 82 -9.95 10.49 0.97
C LYS A 82 -9.05 9.86 2.03
N ASP A 83 -9.19 10.29 3.28
CA ASP A 83 -8.61 9.55 4.37
C ASP A 83 -9.19 8.13 4.38
N ALA A 84 -8.42 7.17 4.88
CA ALA A 84 -8.76 5.76 4.78
C ALA A 84 -10.12 5.45 5.43
N GLU A 85 -10.36 5.95 6.63
CA GLU A 85 -11.59 5.69 7.35
C GLU A 85 -12.82 6.12 6.54
N THR A 86 -12.80 7.34 6.02
CA THR A 86 -13.90 7.87 5.23
C THR A 86 -14.04 7.13 3.90
N PHE A 87 -12.93 6.79 3.26
CA PHE A 87 -12.95 6.07 2.00
C PHE A 87 -13.69 4.73 2.10
N TRP A 88 -13.39 3.97 3.16
CA TRP A 88 -14.01 2.64 3.32
C TRP A 88 -15.46 2.72 3.77
N GLU A 89 -15.80 3.67 4.62
CA GLU A 89 -17.14 3.76 5.19
C GLU A 89 -18.11 4.59 4.36
N LYS A 90 -17.64 5.69 3.80
CA LYS A 90 -18.51 6.66 3.09
C LYS A 90 -17.91 7.12 1.77
N PRO A 91 -17.71 6.21 0.81
CA PRO A 91 -17.24 6.63 -0.52
C PRO A 91 -18.29 7.50 -1.19
N GLU A 92 -17.85 8.52 -1.91
CA GLU A 92 -18.79 9.46 -2.57
C GLU A 92 -19.08 9.10 -4.01
N CYS A 93 -18.08 8.64 -4.76
CA CYS A 93 -18.24 8.34 -6.18
C CYS A 93 -18.91 7.01 -6.39
N GLU A 94 -19.81 6.94 -7.38
CA GLU A 94 -20.48 5.68 -7.71
C GLU A 94 -19.49 4.60 -8.14
N GLU A 95 -18.46 4.96 -8.89
CA GLU A 95 -17.43 4.02 -9.32
C GLU A 95 -16.74 3.39 -8.13
N THR A 96 -16.48 4.18 -7.09
CA THR A 96 -15.85 3.69 -5.86
C THR A 96 -16.78 2.72 -5.13
N LYS A 97 -18.05 3.07 -5.03
CA LYS A 97 -19.06 2.23 -4.38
C LYS A 97 -19.18 0.88 -5.07
N GLU A 98 -19.21 0.87 -6.40
CA GLU A 98 -19.28 -0.35 -7.19
C GLU A 98 -18.02 -1.20 -7.00
N PHE A 99 -16.85 -0.58 -7.01
CA PHE A 99 -15.59 -1.28 -6.82
C PHE A 99 -15.52 -1.95 -5.44
N LEU A 100 -15.96 -1.26 -4.41
CA LEU A 100 -15.91 -1.78 -3.04
C LEU A 100 -16.92 -2.89 -2.78
N LYS A 101 -17.99 -2.98 -3.56
CA LYS A 101 -18.98 -4.07 -3.46
C LYS A 101 -18.44 -5.38 -4.01
N GLY A 102 -17.59 -5.29 -5.02
CA GLY A 102 -17.06 -6.43 -5.71
C GLY A 102 -16.06 -7.21 -4.93
#